data_1c73ccb6991c53420a52de130547ecf0
#
_entry.id   1c73ccb6991c53420a52de130547ecf0
#
_cell.length_a   1.000
_cell.length_b   1.000
_cell.length_c   1.000
_cell.angle_alpha   90.00
_cell.angle_beta   90.00
_cell.angle_gamma   90.00
#
_symmetry.space_group_name_H-M   'P 1'
#
loop_
_entity.id
_entity.type
_entity.pdbx_description
1 polymer ?
#
loop_
_entity_poly.entity_id
_entity_poly.type
_entity_poly.pdbx_seq_one_letter_code
_entity_poly.pdbx_strand_id
1 'polypeptide(L)' 'KRIKQLEAEGYYVIKLVKTNKNGIPDLVAIPKDSEVLFSEVKTPKGKVSKLQEYRLKELKNHGCRTEIYRGG' A
#
# COMPACT_ATOMS: atom_id res chain seq x y z
N LYS A 1 6.65 -11.17 1.46
CA LYS A 1 7.87 -10.51 1.91
C LYS A 1 7.59 -9.18 2.61
N ARG A 2 6.97 -8.26 1.89
CA ARG A 2 6.61 -6.99 2.52
C ARG A 2 5.59 -7.18 3.64
N ILE A 3 4.66 -8.12 3.46
CA ILE A 3 3.65 -8.41 4.49
C ILE A 3 4.33 -8.78 5.80
N LYS A 4 5.28 -9.71 5.76
CA LYS A 4 5.96 -10.16 6.97
C LYS A 4 6.76 -9.04 7.63
N GLN A 5 7.38 -8.19 6.82
CA GLN A 5 8.12 -7.04 7.34
C GLN A 5 7.19 -6.09 8.10
N LEU A 6 6.03 -5.79 7.50
CA LEU A 6 5.07 -4.89 8.13
C LEU A 6 4.47 -5.52 9.39
N GLU A 7 4.15 -6.81 9.34
CA GLU A 7 3.64 -7.51 10.52
C GLU A 7 4.66 -7.50 11.66
N ALA A 8 5.94 -7.66 11.33
CA ALA A 8 6.99 -7.60 12.33
C ALA A 8 7.11 -6.22 12.97
N GLU A 9 6.68 -5.18 12.27
CA GLU A 9 6.67 -3.81 12.79
C GLU A 9 5.39 -3.49 13.57
N GLY A 10 4.49 -4.45 13.69
CA GLY A 10 3.27 -4.26 14.48
C GLY A 10 2.03 -3.88 13.69
N TYR A 11 2.10 -3.89 12.37
CA TYR A 11 0.93 -3.61 11.53
C TYR A 11 0.04 -4.83 11.40
N TYR A 12 -1.26 -4.57 11.33
CA TYR A 12 -2.22 -5.57 10.92
C TYR A 12 -2.36 -5.44 9.41
N VAL A 13 -1.92 -6.44 8.66
CA VAL A 13 -1.79 -6.33 7.20
C VAL A 13 -2.84 -7.15 6.49
N ILE A 14 -3.50 -6.52 5.51
CA ILE A 14 -4.49 -7.18 4.66
C ILE A 14 -4.02 -7.04 3.22
N LYS A 15 -4.01 -8.15 2.50
CA LYS A 15 -3.73 -8.15 1.07
C LYS A 15 -5.02 -7.83 0.32
N LEU A 16 -4.99 -6.78 -0.48
CA LEU A 16 -6.16 -6.35 -1.24
C LEU A 16 -6.16 -7.04 -2.59
N VAL A 17 -7.04 -8.03 -2.75
CA VAL A 17 -7.07 -8.83 -3.97
C VAL A 17 -8.13 -8.32 -4.93
N LYS A 18 -9.30 -7.94 -4.41
CA LYS A 18 -10.41 -7.51 -5.24
C LYS A 18 -11.12 -6.34 -4.57
N THR A 19 -11.18 -5.23 -5.28
CA THR A 19 -11.81 -4.03 -4.75
C THR A 19 -12.74 -3.43 -5.78
N ASN A 20 -13.58 -2.49 -5.34
CA ASN A 20 -14.52 -1.81 -6.24
C ASN A 20 -13.85 -0.72 -7.07
N LYS A 21 -12.56 -0.47 -6.88
CA LYS A 21 -11.81 0.54 -7.63
C LYS A 21 -10.56 -0.09 -8.22
N ASN A 22 -10.26 0.24 -9.46
CA ASN A 22 -9.03 -0.23 -10.09
C ASN A 22 -7.85 0.63 -9.65
N GLY A 23 -6.65 0.04 -9.66
CA GLY A 23 -5.44 0.77 -9.32
C GLY A 23 -5.19 0.96 -7.84
N ILE A 24 -5.94 0.28 -6.99
CA ILE A 24 -5.76 0.33 -5.54
C ILE A 24 -4.45 -0.39 -5.18
N PRO A 25 -3.69 0.10 -4.18
CA PRO A 25 -2.46 -0.56 -3.74
C PRO A 25 -2.68 -2.01 -3.30
N ASP A 26 -1.61 -2.79 -3.32
CA ASP A 26 -1.69 -4.23 -3.03
C ASP A 26 -1.99 -4.55 -1.58
N LEU A 27 -1.53 -3.72 -0.66
CA LEU A 27 -1.63 -4.01 0.77
C LEU A 27 -2.18 -2.81 1.53
N VAL A 28 -2.94 -3.11 2.59
CA VAL A 28 -3.26 -2.12 3.59
C VAL A 28 -2.68 -2.60 4.92
N ALA A 29 -1.93 -1.73 5.57
CA ALA A 29 -1.29 -2.01 6.84
C ALA A 29 -1.85 -1.07 7.90
N ILE A 30 -2.47 -1.65 8.92
CA ILE A 30 -3.19 -0.90 9.94
C ILE A 30 -2.37 -0.90 11.23
N PRO A 31 -1.84 0.26 11.65
CA PRO A 31 -1.07 0.34 12.88
C PRO A 31 -2.01 0.50 14.08
N LYS A 32 -1.46 0.42 15.29
CA LYS A 32 -2.27 0.58 16.50
C LYS A 32 -2.60 2.03 16.79
N ASP A 33 -1.65 2.93 16.56
CA ASP A 33 -1.77 4.31 17.03
C ASP A 33 -1.51 5.40 15.99
N SER A 34 -1.44 5.04 14.72
CA SER A 34 -1.14 6.04 13.71
C SER A 34 -1.94 5.81 12.44
N GLU A 35 -1.61 6.57 11.39
CA GLU A 35 -2.36 6.53 10.15
C GLU A 35 -2.18 5.19 9.42
N VAL A 36 -3.26 4.76 8.77
CA VAL A 36 -3.23 3.56 7.94
C VAL A 36 -2.23 3.76 6.80
N LEU A 37 -1.49 2.71 6.50
CA LEU A 37 -0.51 2.71 5.41
C LEU A 37 -1.00 1.83 4.27
N PHE A 38 -1.02 2.39 3.06
CA PHE A 38 -1.26 1.60 1.85
C PHE A 38 0.07 1.38 1.14
N SER A 39 0.35 0.15 0.75
CA SER A 39 1.62 -0.20 0.12
C SER A 39 1.38 -0.78 -1.26
N GLU A 40 1.97 -0.14 -2.27
CA GLU A 40 2.01 -0.64 -3.64
C GLU A 40 3.34 -1.39 -3.79
N VAL A 41 3.26 -2.69 -4.02
CA VAL A 41 4.45 -3.54 -4.12
C VAL A 41 4.85 -3.70 -5.58
N LYS A 42 6.08 -3.34 -5.89
CA LYS A 42 6.63 -3.43 -7.24
C LYS A 42 7.98 -4.13 -7.23
N THR A 43 8.36 -4.71 -8.36
CA THR A 43 9.73 -5.16 -8.56
C THR A 43 10.63 -3.91 -8.66
N PRO A 44 11.95 -4.06 -8.52
CA PRO A 44 12.84 -2.90 -8.59
C PRO A 44 12.68 -2.07 -9.86
N LYS A 45 12.32 -2.70 -10.97
CA LYS A 45 12.14 -2.01 -12.26
C LYS A 45 10.69 -1.84 -12.66
N GLY A 46 9.76 -2.26 -11.82
CA GLY A 46 8.34 -2.16 -12.12
C GLY A 46 7.87 -0.70 -12.15
N LYS A 47 6.97 -0.40 -13.07
CA LYS A 47 6.45 0.96 -13.22
C LYS A 47 5.12 1.12 -12.52
N VAL A 48 4.93 2.28 -11.91
CA VAL A 48 3.65 2.64 -11.31
C VAL A 48 2.82 3.29 -12.40
N SER A 49 1.61 2.79 -12.62
CA SER A 49 0.74 3.35 -13.64
C SER A 49 0.18 4.71 -13.19
N LYS A 50 -0.33 5.48 -14.14
CA LYS A 50 -0.97 6.76 -13.81
C LYS A 50 -2.17 6.56 -12.89
N LEU A 51 -2.94 5.50 -13.12
CA LEU A 51 -4.09 5.21 -12.26
C LEU A 51 -3.64 4.87 -10.84
N GLN A 52 -2.58 4.08 -10.69
CA GLN A 52 -2.04 3.76 -9.37
C GLN A 52 -1.57 5.03 -8.66
N GLU A 53 -0.88 5.93 -9.38
CA GLU A 53 -0.46 7.21 -8.80
C GLU A 53 -1.66 8.02 -8.34
N TYR A 54 -2.71 8.05 -9.15
CA TYR A 54 -3.92 8.78 -8.82
C TYR A 54 -4.56 8.23 -7.54
N ARG A 55 -4.65 6.90 -7.42
CA ARG A 55 -5.20 6.27 -6.21
C ARG A 55 -4.38 6.57 -4.97
N LEU A 56 -3.06 6.56 -5.10
CA LEU A 56 -2.19 6.90 -3.97
C LEU A 56 -2.45 8.33 -3.51
N LYS A 57 -2.63 9.27 -4.45
CA LYS A 57 -2.94 10.66 -4.09
C LYS A 57 -4.29 10.78 -3.40
N GLU A 58 -5.30 10.05 -3.88
CA GLU A 58 -6.61 10.03 -3.23
C GLU A 58 -6.51 9.57 -1.79
N LEU A 59 -5.76 8.50 -1.57
CA LEU A 59 -5.59 7.94 -0.22
C LEU A 59 -4.88 8.93 0.69
N LYS A 60 -3.86 9.61 0.19
CA LYS A 60 -3.18 10.64 0.96
C LYS A 60 -4.14 11.77 1.34
N ASN A 61 -5.00 12.16 0.40
CA ASN A 61 -5.97 13.21 0.67
C ASN A 61 -7.00 12.81 1.71
N HIS A 62 -7.17 11.51 1.94
CA HIS A 62 -8.07 11.00 2.96
C HIS A 62 -7.36 10.67 4.27
N GLY A 63 -6.12 11.14 4.44
CA GLY A 63 -5.40 11.00 5.69
C GLY A 63 -4.58 9.73 5.84
N CYS A 64 -4.40 8.98 4.76
CA CYS A 64 -3.63 7.75 4.80
C CYS A 64 -2.18 8.01 4.40
N ARG A 65 -1.26 7.17 4.92
CA ARG A 65 0.10 7.14 4.42
C ARG A 65 0.14 6.21 3.22
N THR A 66 1.03 6.47 2.30
CA THR A 66 1.21 5.62 1.12
C THR A 66 2.69 5.37 0.88
N GLU A 67 2.98 4.23 0.28
CA GLU A 67 4.35 3.93 -0.12
C GLU A 67 4.35 3.11 -1.40
N ILE A 68 5.43 3.20 -2.14
CA ILE A 68 5.72 2.28 -3.24
C ILE A 68 6.91 1.46 -2.77
N TYR A 69 6.66 0.19 -2.45
CA TYR A 69 7.71 -0.69 -1.97
C TYR A 69 8.33 -1.45 -3.13
N ARG A 70 9.62 -1.24 -3.34
CA ARG A 70 10.35 -1.94 -4.40
C ARG A 70 11.26 -2.97 -3.77
N GLY A 71 10.78 -4.21 -3.73
CA GLY A 71 11.52 -5.29 -3.15
C GLY A 71 11.79 -6.35 -4.19
N GLY A 72 12.89 -6.93 -4.11
CA GLY A 72 13.31 -7.83 -5.08
C GLY A 72 12.75 -9.17 -5.21
#